data_c91fd862b3bdbda4da4a3e2940a5c6f3
#
_entry.id   c91fd862b3bdbda4da4a3e2940a5c6f3
#
_cell.length_a   1.000
_cell.length_b   1.000
_cell.length_c   1.000
_cell.angle_alpha   90.00
_cell.angle_beta   90.00
_cell.angle_gamma   90.00
#
_symmetry.space_group_name_H-M   'P 1'
#
loop_
_entity.id
_entity.type
_entity.pdbx_description
1 polymer ?
#
loop_
_entity_poly.entity_id
_entity_poly.type
_entity_poly.pdbx_seq_one_letter_code
_entity_poly.pdbx_strand_id
1 'polypeptide(L)'
;MASARGDSAASLGESLGRGIRPLFLCDVTHLPLILLSLLSNWSEKFAQHAERDVRISGFASADITIRRPSWYKRARDIDRPYWGLEGDAPDLFDAIATQGRFGAIPDATARSTYTDFRITIATPDDLKSFRRLFASDVAMFAMFERLQAAELLTASVRLTMVDGHQIASEELSAGEQQILTIMGMLRLQRGEESLFLLDEPASHFHPGWSQRWYSTVQAMLEDGQNSQFVAATHDPALVSNIPREQIRMLRGSVAGVIRAEMPTVDPRGRGIGGLLTTELYGLDSQLDDHTQRLIDEQYELARTPVLNEEDNRRLRSINNELESLGFDTIRRDSVVSLFLAELDLRRKELLNRAGSADPPSEEEFTLLVRRLFDEKFSRGL
;
A
#
# COMPACT_ATOMS: atom_id res chain seq x y z
N MET A 1 5.35 29.73 -1.15
CA MET A 1 5.00 28.83 -2.26
C MET A 1 4.07 29.51 -3.30
N ALA A 2 4.47 30.61 -3.88
CA ALA A 2 3.62 31.38 -4.82
C ALA A 2 4.40 32.03 -5.97
N SER A 3 5.59 31.53 -6.33
CA SER A 3 6.37 32.14 -7.43
C SER A 3 6.80 31.18 -8.56
N ALA A 4 6.24 29.96 -8.64
CA ALA A 4 6.60 28.97 -9.66
C ALA A 4 5.55 28.85 -10.80
N ARG A 5 4.58 29.77 -10.91
CA ARG A 5 3.46 29.65 -11.86
C ARG A 5 3.67 30.30 -13.23
N GLY A 6 4.84 30.90 -13.49
CA GLY A 6 5.07 31.66 -14.73
C GLY A 6 5.94 30.97 -15.80
N ASP A 7 6.77 30.01 -15.43
CA ASP A 7 7.80 29.47 -16.34
C ASP A 7 7.57 28.01 -16.78
N SER A 8 6.43 27.41 -16.45
CA SER A 8 6.29 25.95 -16.50
C SER A 8 6.03 25.35 -17.89
N ALA A 9 5.48 26.07 -18.84
CA ALA A 9 5.17 25.50 -20.17
C ALA A 9 6.37 25.47 -21.13
N ALA A 10 7.24 26.48 -21.09
CA ALA A 10 8.44 26.50 -21.93
C ALA A 10 9.59 25.65 -21.36
N SER A 11 9.72 25.56 -20.03
CA SER A 11 10.79 24.79 -19.37
C SER A 11 10.56 23.27 -19.39
N LEU A 12 9.31 22.81 -19.46
CA LEU A 12 8.97 21.39 -19.55
C LEU A 12 9.32 20.78 -20.92
N GLY A 13 9.20 21.56 -22.00
CA GLY A 13 9.58 21.12 -23.36
C GLY A 13 11.09 20.98 -23.55
N GLU A 14 11.91 21.82 -22.92
CA GLU A 14 13.37 21.77 -23.03
C GLU A 14 14.01 20.66 -22.18
N SER A 15 13.42 20.28 -21.06
CA SER A 15 13.99 19.24 -20.19
C SER A 15 13.86 17.84 -20.76
N LEU A 16 12.88 17.55 -21.60
CA LEU A 16 12.65 16.24 -22.21
C LEU A 16 13.60 15.92 -23.37
N GLY A 17 14.30 16.92 -23.94
CA GLY A 17 15.26 16.73 -25.03
C GLY A 17 16.67 16.26 -24.60
N ARG A 18 16.98 16.17 -23.32
CA ARG A 18 18.36 15.95 -22.82
C ARG A 18 18.62 14.58 -22.17
N GLY A 19 17.87 13.53 -22.50
CA GLY A 19 18.14 12.18 -21.99
C GLY A 19 17.89 12.00 -20.48
N ILE A 20 17.18 12.93 -19.84
CA ILE A 20 16.74 12.78 -18.45
C ILE A 20 15.53 11.86 -18.44
N ARG A 21 15.59 10.77 -17.67
CA ARG A 21 14.45 9.86 -17.48
C ARG A 21 13.29 10.64 -16.89
N PRO A 22 12.05 10.45 -17.39
CA PRO A 22 10.90 11.18 -16.89
C PRO A 22 10.66 10.85 -15.41
N LEU A 23 10.43 11.88 -14.60
CA LEU A 23 9.95 11.75 -13.23
C LEU A 23 8.43 11.95 -13.22
N PHE A 24 7.69 10.95 -12.75
CA PHE A 24 6.25 11.05 -12.55
C PHE A 24 5.94 11.10 -11.05
N LEU A 25 5.17 12.09 -10.66
CA LEU A 25 4.56 12.18 -9.34
C LEU A 25 3.10 11.78 -9.47
N CYS A 26 2.76 10.55 -9.03
CA CYS A 26 1.44 9.99 -9.21
C CYS A 26 0.72 9.77 -7.87
N ASP A 27 -0.55 10.09 -7.89
CA ASP A 27 -1.52 9.75 -6.85
C ASP A 27 -2.79 9.14 -7.47
N VAL A 28 -3.82 8.91 -6.69
CA VAL A 28 -5.08 8.31 -7.15
C VAL A 28 -5.82 9.16 -8.21
N THR A 29 -5.53 10.46 -8.31
CA THR A 29 -6.14 11.32 -9.34
C THR A 29 -5.65 11.01 -10.75
N HIS A 30 -4.53 10.30 -10.87
CA HIS A 30 -3.97 9.82 -12.14
C HIS A 30 -4.55 8.47 -12.58
N LEU A 31 -5.38 7.81 -11.74
CA LEU A 31 -5.94 6.51 -12.05
C LEU A 31 -6.66 6.46 -13.42
N PRO A 32 -7.51 7.43 -13.80
CA PRO A 32 -8.14 7.41 -15.12
C PRO A 32 -7.12 7.39 -16.27
N LEU A 33 -6.02 8.14 -16.16
CA LEU A 33 -4.96 8.18 -17.17
C LEU A 33 -4.19 6.87 -17.27
N ILE A 34 -3.89 6.27 -16.12
CA ILE A 34 -3.24 4.97 -16.02
C ILE A 34 -4.11 3.89 -16.68
N LEU A 35 -5.41 3.88 -16.35
CA LEU A 35 -6.36 2.93 -16.91
C LEU A 35 -6.51 3.11 -18.43
N LEU A 36 -6.65 4.33 -18.93
CA LEU A 36 -6.68 4.61 -20.38
C LEU A 36 -5.45 4.06 -21.09
N SER A 37 -4.28 4.22 -20.50
CA SER A 37 -3.02 3.80 -21.11
C SER A 37 -2.86 2.28 -21.11
N LEU A 38 -3.37 1.58 -20.10
CA LEU A 38 -3.18 0.14 -19.92
C LEU A 38 -4.31 -0.72 -20.47
N LEU A 39 -5.57 -0.25 -20.38
CA LEU A 39 -6.74 -1.08 -20.72
C LEU A 39 -6.84 -1.43 -22.20
N SER A 40 -6.13 -0.71 -23.07
CA SER A 40 -6.03 -1.04 -24.50
C SER A 40 -5.22 -2.32 -24.74
N ASN A 41 -4.29 -2.64 -23.84
CA ASN A 41 -3.38 -3.80 -23.91
C ASN A 41 -3.28 -4.47 -22.54
N TRP A 42 -4.43 -4.85 -22.01
CA TRP A 42 -4.54 -5.49 -20.69
C TRP A 42 -3.80 -6.84 -20.68
N SER A 43 -2.69 -6.90 -19.97
CA SER A 43 -1.97 -8.16 -19.83
C SER A 43 -2.74 -9.14 -18.97
N GLU A 44 -2.64 -10.42 -19.26
CA GLU A 44 -3.34 -11.48 -18.53
C GLU A 44 -3.07 -11.41 -17.01
N LYS A 45 -1.81 -11.17 -16.59
CA LYS A 45 -1.44 -11.03 -15.19
C LYS A 45 -2.14 -9.83 -14.52
N PHE A 46 -2.18 -8.67 -15.19
CA PHE A 46 -2.87 -7.49 -14.66
C PHE A 46 -4.39 -7.73 -14.57
N ALA A 47 -4.96 -8.36 -15.61
CA ALA A 47 -6.37 -8.73 -15.63
C ALA A 47 -6.73 -9.64 -14.44
N GLN A 48 -5.95 -10.70 -14.20
CA GLN A 48 -6.17 -11.62 -13.08
C GLN A 48 -6.13 -10.91 -11.71
N HIS A 49 -5.19 -9.97 -11.51
CA HIS A 49 -5.14 -9.19 -10.28
C HIS A 49 -6.32 -8.22 -10.15
N ALA A 50 -6.67 -7.50 -11.22
CA ALA A 50 -7.79 -6.58 -11.22
C ALA A 50 -9.13 -7.31 -10.97
N GLU A 51 -9.31 -8.49 -11.55
CA GLU A 51 -10.49 -9.33 -11.32
C GLU A 51 -10.54 -9.87 -9.89
N ARG A 52 -9.43 -10.43 -9.40
CA ARG A 52 -9.34 -11.02 -8.06
C ARG A 52 -9.48 -10.00 -6.93
N ASP A 53 -8.77 -8.88 -7.04
CA ASP A 53 -8.60 -7.95 -5.93
C ASP A 53 -9.61 -6.79 -5.97
N VAL A 54 -10.05 -6.38 -7.17
CA VAL A 54 -10.96 -5.23 -7.37
C VAL A 54 -12.25 -5.61 -8.11
N ARG A 55 -12.39 -6.86 -8.57
CA ARG A 55 -13.53 -7.40 -9.31
C ARG A 55 -13.82 -6.69 -10.65
N ILE A 56 -12.80 -6.15 -11.29
CA ILE A 56 -12.90 -5.50 -12.60
C ILE A 56 -12.65 -6.54 -13.69
N SER A 57 -13.60 -6.67 -14.65
CA SER A 57 -13.49 -7.56 -15.79
C SER A 57 -13.04 -6.85 -17.08
N GLY A 58 -13.16 -5.50 -17.16
CA GLY A 58 -12.74 -4.80 -18.36
C GLY A 58 -13.06 -3.32 -18.41
N PHE A 59 -12.77 -2.75 -19.58
CA PHE A 59 -13.10 -1.38 -19.96
C PHE A 59 -14.53 -1.29 -20.50
N ALA A 60 -15.26 -0.26 -20.11
CA ALA A 60 -16.59 0.02 -20.65
C ALA A 60 -16.55 1.23 -21.59
N SER A 61 -16.17 2.39 -21.09
CA SER A 61 -16.07 3.64 -21.84
C SER A 61 -15.14 4.64 -21.15
N ALA A 62 -14.78 5.70 -21.86
CA ALA A 62 -14.08 6.83 -21.24
C ALA A 62 -14.50 8.16 -21.89
N ASP A 63 -14.48 9.20 -21.10
CA ASP A 63 -14.67 10.58 -21.52
C ASP A 63 -13.45 11.40 -21.12
N ILE A 64 -12.85 12.08 -22.09
CA ILE A 64 -11.73 12.99 -21.90
C ILE A 64 -12.21 14.39 -22.28
N THR A 65 -12.05 15.32 -21.36
CA THR A 65 -12.36 16.74 -21.60
C THR A 65 -11.08 17.54 -21.60
N ILE A 66 -10.81 18.24 -22.70
CA ILE A 66 -9.69 19.17 -22.82
C ILE A 66 -10.24 20.59 -22.77
N ARG A 67 -9.75 21.34 -21.78
CA ARG A 67 -10.21 22.70 -21.50
C ARG A 67 -9.30 23.72 -22.12
N ARG A 68 -9.90 24.86 -22.56
CA ARG A 68 -9.12 25.98 -22.98
C ARG A 68 -8.29 26.56 -21.84
N PRO A 69 -6.98 26.80 -22.05
CA PRO A 69 -6.14 27.42 -21.04
C PRO A 69 -6.67 28.75 -20.54
N SER A 70 -6.63 28.99 -19.23
CA SER A 70 -7.09 30.27 -18.64
C SER A 70 -6.23 31.48 -19.05
N TRP A 71 -4.96 31.22 -19.40
CA TRP A 71 -4.02 32.25 -19.87
C TRP A 71 -4.23 32.64 -21.33
N TYR A 72 -5.00 31.89 -22.14
CA TYR A 72 -5.28 32.18 -23.52
C TYR A 72 -6.23 33.39 -23.65
N LYS A 73 -5.70 34.52 -24.15
CA LYS A 73 -6.46 35.74 -24.40
C LYS A 73 -6.79 35.86 -25.88
N ARG A 74 -8.04 35.65 -26.22
CA ARG A 74 -8.60 35.61 -27.58
C ARG A 74 -8.13 36.72 -28.54
N ALA A 75 -7.73 37.87 -28.02
CA ALA A 75 -7.36 39.02 -28.86
C ALA A 75 -5.92 39.02 -29.39
N ARG A 76 -5.03 38.17 -28.82
CA ARG A 76 -3.60 38.14 -29.16
C ARG A 76 -3.12 36.88 -29.86
N ASP A 77 -3.90 35.78 -29.76
CA ASP A 77 -3.46 34.45 -30.17
C ASP A 77 -4.39 33.80 -31.21
N ILE A 78 -5.13 34.60 -31.97
CA ILE A 78 -6.13 34.14 -32.97
C ILE A 78 -5.51 33.24 -34.06
N ASP A 79 -4.22 33.41 -34.34
CA ASP A 79 -3.53 32.70 -35.43
C ASP A 79 -2.76 31.47 -34.95
N ARG A 80 -2.82 31.09 -33.66
CA ARG A 80 -2.12 29.93 -33.15
C ARG A 80 -3.08 28.77 -32.96
N PRO A 81 -2.90 27.66 -33.71
CA PRO A 81 -3.71 26.47 -33.54
C PRO A 81 -3.58 25.92 -32.10
N TYR A 82 -4.66 25.35 -31.59
CA TYR A 82 -4.72 24.72 -30.27
C TYR A 82 -4.17 25.61 -29.12
N TRP A 83 -4.54 26.91 -29.16
CA TRP A 83 -4.17 27.93 -28.16
C TRP A 83 -2.67 28.18 -28.03
N GLY A 84 -1.87 27.79 -29.03
CA GLY A 84 -0.42 27.92 -29.00
C GLY A 84 0.25 26.89 -28.09
N LEU A 85 -0.38 25.73 -27.85
CA LEU A 85 0.28 24.60 -27.25
C LEU A 85 1.44 24.15 -28.15
N GLU A 86 2.56 23.79 -27.53
CA GLU A 86 3.78 23.34 -28.20
C GLU A 86 4.03 21.85 -27.91
N GLY A 87 4.96 21.23 -28.66
CA GLY A 87 5.31 19.82 -28.54
C GLY A 87 4.32 18.90 -29.27
N ASP A 88 4.07 17.71 -28.74
CA ASP A 88 3.31 16.64 -29.40
C ASP A 88 1.78 16.82 -29.32
N ALA A 89 1.29 17.79 -28.51
CA ALA A 89 -0.14 17.99 -28.29
C ALA A 89 -0.90 18.44 -29.53
N PRO A 90 -0.39 19.40 -30.37
CA PRO A 90 -1.00 19.75 -31.63
C PRO A 90 -1.15 18.57 -32.59
N ASP A 91 -0.10 17.76 -32.74
CA ASP A 91 -0.12 16.59 -33.64
C ASP A 91 -1.15 15.55 -33.17
N LEU A 92 -1.30 15.36 -31.86
CA LEU A 92 -2.34 14.50 -31.29
C LEU A 92 -3.73 15.02 -31.62
N PHE A 93 -3.97 16.34 -31.48
CA PHE A 93 -5.29 16.93 -31.75
C PHE A 93 -5.63 16.84 -33.22
N ASP A 94 -4.67 17.05 -34.12
CA ASP A 94 -4.86 16.87 -35.57
C ASP A 94 -5.16 15.42 -35.92
N ALA A 95 -4.45 14.46 -35.31
CA ALA A 95 -4.71 13.05 -35.50
C ALA A 95 -6.11 12.62 -35.02
N ILE A 96 -6.58 13.14 -33.88
CA ILE A 96 -7.94 12.91 -33.38
C ILE A 96 -8.99 13.52 -34.30
N ALA A 97 -8.77 14.78 -34.71
CA ALA A 97 -9.68 15.49 -35.59
C ALA A 97 -9.83 14.80 -36.96
N THR A 98 -8.72 14.32 -37.52
CA THR A 98 -8.69 13.62 -38.81
C THR A 98 -9.48 12.32 -38.80
N GLN A 99 -9.45 11.60 -37.69
CA GLN A 99 -10.16 10.32 -37.57
C GLN A 99 -11.68 10.47 -37.40
N GLY A 100 -12.16 11.62 -36.87
CA GLY A 100 -13.57 11.89 -36.69
C GLY A 100 -14.34 10.88 -35.79
N ARG A 101 -13.66 9.86 -35.28
CA ARG A 101 -14.25 8.75 -34.57
C ARG A 101 -14.48 9.03 -33.07
N PHE A 102 -13.63 9.86 -32.50
CA PHE A 102 -13.60 10.12 -31.06
C PHE A 102 -14.28 11.43 -30.64
N GLY A 103 -14.99 12.05 -31.53
CA GLY A 103 -15.63 13.36 -31.33
C GLY A 103 -15.01 14.45 -32.20
N ALA A 104 -15.69 15.59 -32.32
CA ALA A 104 -15.19 16.73 -33.06
C ALA A 104 -14.28 17.56 -32.15
N ILE A 105 -12.99 17.65 -32.48
CA ILE A 105 -12.15 18.74 -32.01
C ILE A 105 -12.49 19.92 -32.92
N PRO A 106 -13.08 21.03 -32.43
CA PRO A 106 -13.38 22.17 -33.25
C PRO A 106 -12.09 22.67 -33.87
N ASP A 107 -12.16 23.09 -35.13
CA ASP A 107 -11.07 23.77 -35.79
C ASP A 107 -10.65 24.97 -34.94
N ALA A 108 -9.43 24.93 -34.43
CA ALA A 108 -8.88 25.93 -33.52
C ALA A 108 -8.75 27.30 -34.22
N THR A 109 -8.79 27.31 -35.57
CA THR A 109 -8.83 28.53 -36.42
C THR A 109 -10.24 29.07 -36.53
N ALA A 110 -11.29 28.26 -36.31
CA ALA A 110 -12.65 28.76 -36.31
C ALA A 110 -12.84 29.74 -35.14
N ARG A 111 -13.47 30.86 -35.42
CA ARG A 111 -13.84 31.90 -34.42
C ARG A 111 -14.84 31.40 -33.38
N SER A 112 -14.72 30.16 -33.00
CA SER A 112 -15.64 29.40 -32.18
C SER A 112 -15.57 29.84 -30.72
N THR A 113 -16.73 29.91 -30.10
CA THR A 113 -16.97 30.21 -28.70
C THR A 113 -16.65 29.02 -27.79
N TYR A 114 -16.12 27.92 -28.33
CA TYR A 114 -15.89 26.69 -27.57
C TYR A 114 -14.80 26.86 -26.54
N THR A 115 -15.11 26.40 -25.32
CA THR A 115 -14.21 26.44 -24.18
C THR A 115 -13.56 25.07 -23.93
N ASP A 116 -14.28 23.98 -24.29
CA ASP A 116 -13.86 22.62 -23.98
C ASP A 116 -14.09 21.68 -25.18
N PHE A 117 -13.20 20.71 -25.37
CA PHE A 117 -13.36 19.60 -26.29
C PHE A 117 -13.65 18.31 -25.55
N ARG A 118 -14.50 17.47 -26.09
CA ARG A 118 -14.80 16.15 -25.54
C ARG A 118 -14.38 15.07 -26.51
N ILE A 119 -13.65 14.10 -26.00
CA ILE A 119 -13.25 12.88 -26.67
C ILE A 119 -13.95 11.74 -25.94
N THR A 120 -14.82 11.03 -26.63
CA THR A 120 -15.54 9.88 -26.08
C THR A 120 -15.02 8.60 -26.69
N ILE A 121 -14.59 7.67 -25.86
CA ILE A 121 -14.13 6.33 -26.20
C ILE A 121 -15.23 5.38 -25.74
N ALA A 122 -16.05 4.91 -26.67
CA ALA A 122 -17.30 4.21 -26.34
C ALA A 122 -17.12 2.71 -26.15
N THR A 123 -16.07 2.11 -26.73
CA THR A 123 -15.86 0.67 -26.75
C THR A 123 -14.39 0.29 -26.51
N PRO A 124 -14.08 -0.96 -26.12
CA PRO A 124 -12.70 -1.44 -26.04
C PRO A 124 -11.92 -1.33 -27.36
N ASP A 125 -12.61 -1.48 -28.51
CA ASP A 125 -11.96 -1.36 -29.81
C ASP A 125 -11.70 0.10 -30.18
N ASP A 126 -12.52 1.02 -29.72
CA ASP A 126 -12.22 2.46 -29.80
C ASP A 126 -11.00 2.81 -28.97
N LEU A 127 -10.88 2.26 -27.77
CA LEU A 127 -9.69 2.44 -26.92
C LEU A 127 -8.42 1.94 -27.60
N LYS A 128 -8.45 0.74 -28.19
CA LYS A 128 -7.31 0.21 -28.96
C LYS A 128 -6.94 1.11 -30.13
N SER A 129 -7.94 1.65 -30.82
CA SER A 129 -7.73 2.55 -31.96
C SER A 129 -7.14 3.88 -31.49
N PHE A 130 -7.65 4.41 -30.39
CA PHE A 130 -7.16 5.65 -29.77
C PHE A 130 -5.71 5.50 -29.29
N ARG A 131 -5.38 4.35 -28.65
CA ARG A 131 -4.03 4.04 -28.19
C ARG A 131 -3.00 4.04 -29.34
N ARG A 132 -3.39 3.65 -30.56
CA ARG A 132 -2.49 3.64 -31.73
C ARG A 132 -2.04 5.02 -32.18
N LEU A 133 -2.65 6.09 -31.67
CA LEU A 133 -2.20 7.45 -31.91
C LEU A 133 -0.90 7.79 -31.18
N PHE A 134 -0.50 6.95 -30.23
CA PHE A 134 0.66 7.17 -29.39
C PHE A 134 1.73 6.09 -29.64
N ALA A 135 3.00 6.46 -29.51
CA ALA A 135 4.12 5.55 -29.71
C ALA A 135 4.17 4.39 -28.71
N SER A 136 3.75 4.64 -27.46
CA SER A 136 3.73 3.64 -26.38
C SER A 136 2.68 3.98 -25.32
N ASP A 137 2.38 3.02 -24.39
CA ASP A 137 1.51 3.26 -23.23
C ASP A 137 2.07 4.37 -22.35
N VAL A 138 3.40 4.37 -22.17
CA VAL A 138 4.11 5.41 -21.44
C VAL A 138 3.99 6.77 -22.11
N ALA A 139 4.11 6.84 -23.44
CA ALA A 139 3.96 8.08 -24.20
C ALA A 139 2.55 8.66 -24.06
N MET A 140 1.53 7.79 -24.10
CA MET A 140 0.13 8.20 -23.87
C MET A 140 -0.07 8.75 -22.45
N PHE A 141 0.41 8.01 -21.45
CA PHE A 141 0.32 8.45 -20.07
C PHE A 141 1.05 9.78 -19.84
N ALA A 142 2.29 9.91 -20.31
CA ALA A 142 3.10 11.11 -20.16
C ALA A 142 2.48 12.35 -20.83
N MET A 143 1.82 12.16 -21.98
CA MET A 143 1.08 13.24 -22.65
C MET A 143 -0.09 13.71 -21.80
N PHE A 144 -0.90 12.78 -21.31
CA PHE A 144 -2.10 13.10 -20.54
C PHE A 144 -1.75 13.68 -19.17
N GLU A 145 -0.72 13.14 -18.50
CA GLU A 145 -0.22 13.66 -17.24
C GLU A 145 0.20 15.14 -17.38
N ARG A 146 0.97 15.48 -18.41
CA ARG A 146 1.36 16.88 -18.68
C ARG A 146 0.15 17.79 -18.89
N LEU A 147 -0.86 17.34 -19.64
CA LEU A 147 -2.08 18.11 -19.86
C LEU A 147 -2.91 18.23 -18.57
N GLN A 148 -2.97 17.19 -17.76
CA GLN A 148 -3.65 17.24 -16.46
C GLN A 148 -2.91 18.13 -15.46
N ALA A 149 -1.59 18.04 -15.37
CA ALA A 149 -0.77 18.91 -14.52
C ALA A 149 -0.90 20.39 -14.90
N ALA A 150 -1.13 20.68 -16.19
CA ALA A 150 -1.43 22.02 -16.68
C ALA A 150 -2.89 22.45 -16.48
N GLU A 151 -3.73 21.63 -15.83
CA GLU A 151 -5.17 21.83 -15.62
C GLU A 151 -5.97 21.92 -16.95
N LEU A 152 -5.41 21.36 -18.03
CA LEU A 152 -6.06 21.36 -19.34
C LEU A 152 -6.87 20.11 -19.63
N LEU A 153 -6.61 19.00 -18.93
CA LEU A 153 -7.26 17.73 -19.18
C LEU A 153 -7.92 17.19 -17.91
N THR A 154 -9.14 16.71 -18.10
CA THR A 154 -9.80 15.79 -17.13
C THR A 154 -10.24 14.56 -17.88
N ALA A 155 -10.09 13.39 -17.26
CA ALA A 155 -10.53 12.12 -17.81
C ALA A 155 -11.37 11.37 -16.78
N SER A 156 -12.38 10.65 -17.24
CA SER A 156 -13.15 9.69 -16.47
C SER A 156 -13.22 8.38 -17.25
N VAL A 157 -13.05 7.27 -16.55
CA VAL A 157 -13.05 5.93 -17.13
C VAL A 157 -14.14 5.11 -16.46
N ARG A 158 -15.02 4.52 -17.26
CA ARG A 158 -15.99 3.54 -16.76
C ARG A 158 -15.44 2.14 -16.95
N LEU A 159 -15.59 1.34 -15.93
CA LEU A 159 -15.10 -0.03 -15.83
C LEU A 159 -16.28 -0.98 -15.83
N THR A 160 -16.11 -2.15 -16.44
CA THR A 160 -17.06 -3.27 -16.33
C THR A 160 -16.61 -4.15 -15.17
N MET A 161 -17.52 -4.39 -14.23
CA MET A 161 -17.28 -5.29 -13.10
C MET A 161 -17.55 -6.75 -13.50
N VAL A 162 -17.10 -7.70 -12.70
CA VAL A 162 -17.28 -9.16 -12.94
C VAL A 162 -18.75 -9.56 -13.04
N ASP A 163 -19.65 -8.87 -12.34
CA ASP A 163 -21.10 -9.09 -12.39
C ASP A 163 -21.80 -8.35 -13.55
N GLY A 164 -21.03 -7.65 -14.39
CA GLY A 164 -21.51 -6.97 -15.61
C GLY A 164 -22.01 -5.55 -15.39
N HIS A 165 -22.13 -5.04 -14.16
CA HIS A 165 -22.44 -3.63 -13.96
C HIS A 165 -21.25 -2.72 -14.29
N GLN A 166 -21.50 -1.45 -14.55
CA GLN A 166 -20.48 -0.47 -14.89
C GLN A 166 -20.43 0.62 -13.83
N ILE A 167 -19.20 0.94 -13.42
CA ILE A 167 -18.92 2.03 -12.48
C ILE A 167 -17.87 2.97 -13.05
N ALA A 168 -17.86 4.22 -12.61
CA ALA A 168 -16.75 5.11 -12.89
C ALA A 168 -15.54 4.77 -12.00
N SER A 169 -14.32 5.00 -12.48
CA SER A 169 -13.10 4.76 -11.71
C SER A 169 -13.07 5.53 -10.39
N GLU A 170 -13.74 6.68 -10.34
CA GLU A 170 -13.87 7.53 -9.16
C GLU A 170 -14.85 6.98 -8.11
N GLU A 171 -15.72 6.03 -8.50
CA GLU A 171 -16.67 5.34 -7.60
C GLU A 171 -16.05 4.16 -6.87
N LEU A 172 -14.84 3.74 -7.26
CA LEU A 172 -14.05 2.75 -6.54
C LEU A 172 -13.69 3.26 -5.14
N SER A 173 -13.57 2.36 -4.17
CA SER A 173 -13.07 2.72 -2.84
C SER A 173 -11.63 3.26 -2.90
N ALA A 174 -11.21 4.04 -1.92
CA ALA A 174 -9.87 4.60 -1.88
C ALA A 174 -8.76 3.53 -1.97
N GLY A 175 -8.96 2.38 -1.33
CA GLY A 175 -8.02 1.25 -1.40
C GLY A 175 -7.96 0.62 -2.78
N GLU A 176 -9.09 0.46 -3.47
CA GLU A 176 -9.16 -0.05 -4.84
C GLU A 176 -8.49 0.91 -5.82
N GLN A 177 -8.75 2.22 -5.69
CA GLN A 177 -8.08 3.23 -6.51
C GLN A 177 -6.57 3.20 -6.29
N GLN A 178 -6.13 3.11 -5.04
CA GLN A 178 -4.71 3.11 -4.69
C GLN A 178 -3.99 1.86 -5.23
N ILE A 179 -4.55 0.66 -5.04
CA ILE A 179 -3.93 -0.57 -5.54
C ILE A 179 -3.83 -0.57 -7.07
N LEU A 180 -4.88 -0.13 -7.77
CA LEU A 180 -4.87 -0.02 -9.24
C LEU A 180 -3.87 1.02 -9.74
N THR A 181 -3.76 2.16 -9.05
CA THR A 181 -2.77 3.19 -9.38
C THR A 181 -1.36 2.64 -9.29
N ILE A 182 -1.01 1.98 -8.18
CA ILE A 182 0.33 1.43 -7.96
C ILE A 182 0.62 0.30 -8.95
N MET A 183 -0.28 -0.68 -9.08
CA MET A 183 -0.13 -1.78 -10.04
C MET A 183 -0.02 -1.26 -11.47
N GLY A 184 -0.81 -0.26 -11.81
CA GLY A 184 -0.80 0.36 -13.12
C GLY A 184 0.52 1.05 -13.42
N MET A 185 1.07 1.81 -12.48
CA MET A 185 2.38 2.47 -12.62
C MET A 185 3.53 1.46 -12.74
N LEU A 186 3.53 0.40 -11.92
CA LEU A 186 4.50 -0.69 -12.06
C LEU A 186 4.44 -1.34 -13.44
N ARG A 187 3.24 -1.46 -14.01
CA ARG A 187 3.04 -2.02 -15.34
C ARG A 187 3.46 -1.07 -16.48
N LEU A 188 3.16 0.23 -16.35
CA LEU A 188 3.53 1.23 -17.34
C LEU A 188 5.05 1.36 -17.51
N GLN A 189 5.79 1.31 -16.41
CA GLN A 189 7.26 1.44 -16.39
C GLN A 189 7.99 0.11 -16.61
N ARG A 190 7.26 -0.94 -17.01
CA ARG A 190 7.84 -2.27 -17.25
C ARG A 190 8.85 -2.25 -18.39
N GLY A 191 10.00 -2.87 -18.16
CA GLY A 191 11.07 -3.04 -19.14
C GLY A 191 12.10 -1.92 -19.17
N GLU A 192 11.95 -0.89 -18.34
CA GLU A 192 12.95 0.18 -18.14
C GLU A 192 13.58 0.06 -16.75
N GLU A 193 14.83 0.48 -16.61
CA GLU A 193 15.44 0.68 -15.29
C GLU A 193 14.73 1.80 -14.57
N SER A 194 13.88 1.47 -13.59
CA SER A 194 13.03 2.42 -12.90
C SER A 194 13.24 2.37 -11.40
N LEU A 195 13.11 3.52 -10.73
CA LEU A 195 13.05 3.63 -9.28
C LEU A 195 11.63 4.01 -8.89
N PHE A 196 10.98 3.14 -8.12
CA PHE A 196 9.67 3.39 -7.54
C PHE A 196 9.83 3.79 -6.08
N LEU A 197 9.37 4.98 -5.73
CA LEU A 197 9.33 5.48 -4.37
C LEU A 197 7.88 5.58 -3.94
N LEU A 198 7.50 4.86 -2.89
CA LEU A 198 6.15 4.85 -2.35
C LEU A 198 6.14 5.31 -0.91
N ASP A 199 5.24 6.22 -0.62
CA ASP A 199 4.97 6.68 0.74
C ASP A 199 3.61 6.14 1.18
N GLU A 200 3.60 5.35 2.26
CA GLU A 200 2.42 4.70 2.84
C GLU A 200 1.52 4.01 1.80
N PRO A 201 2.04 3.06 1.01
CA PRO A 201 1.31 2.47 -0.11
C PRO A 201 0.07 1.65 0.30
N ALA A 202 -0.07 1.32 1.58
CA ALA A 202 -1.16 0.50 2.09
C ALA A 202 -2.13 1.26 3.01
N SER A 203 -2.04 2.59 3.10
CA SER A 203 -2.81 3.41 4.07
C SER A 203 -4.32 3.24 3.98
N HIS A 204 -4.85 2.84 2.81
CA HIS A 204 -6.27 2.59 2.59
C HIS A 204 -6.60 1.13 2.30
N PHE A 205 -5.65 0.21 2.49
CA PHE A 205 -5.86 -1.19 2.16
C PHE A 205 -6.63 -1.91 3.28
N HIS A 206 -7.45 -2.85 2.87
CA HIS A 206 -7.91 -3.88 3.79
C HIS A 206 -6.69 -4.72 4.25
N PRO A 207 -6.61 -5.12 5.55
CA PRO A 207 -5.46 -5.86 6.08
C PRO A 207 -5.03 -7.08 5.24
N GLY A 208 -5.99 -7.78 4.63
CA GLY A 208 -5.70 -8.90 3.74
C GLY A 208 -4.99 -8.49 2.43
N TRP A 209 -5.15 -7.24 1.97
CA TRP A 209 -4.38 -6.71 0.84
C TRP A 209 -2.98 -6.29 1.28
N SER A 210 -2.84 -5.63 2.43
CA SER A 210 -1.54 -5.30 2.99
C SER A 210 -0.65 -6.54 3.14
N GLN A 211 -1.20 -7.64 3.63
CA GLN A 211 -0.46 -8.91 3.76
C GLN A 211 0.00 -9.48 2.41
N ARG A 212 -0.80 -9.34 1.35
CA ARG A 212 -0.44 -9.85 0.01
C ARG A 212 0.39 -8.88 -0.82
N TRP A 213 0.55 -7.65 -0.34
CA TRP A 213 1.21 -6.58 -1.06
C TRP A 213 2.58 -6.97 -1.61
N TYR A 214 3.45 -7.51 -0.75
CA TYR A 214 4.81 -7.91 -1.13
C TYR A 214 4.83 -8.91 -2.30
N SER A 215 4.04 -9.97 -2.21
CA SER A 215 3.95 -10.98 -3.27
C SER A 215 3.34 -10.41 -4.56
N THR A 216 2.38 -9.49 -4.45
CA THR A 216 1.77 -8.82 -5.61
C THR A 216 2.79 -7.94 -6.34
N VAL A 217 3.56 -7.13 -5.59
CA VAL A 217 4.63 -6.29 -6.16
C VAL A 217 5.71 -7.16 -6.81
N GLN A 218 6.16 -8.22 -6.14
CA GLN A 218 7.14 -9.14 -6.70
C GLN A 218 6.65 -9.74 -8.03
N ALA A 219 5.43 -10.25 -8.08
CA ALA A 219 4.86 -10.82 -9.31
C ALA A 219 4.77 -9.80 -10.46
N MET A 220 4.59 -8.51 -10.14
CA MET A 220 4.60 -7.44 -11.14
C MET A 220 6.01 -7.09 -11.62
N LEU A 221 7.01 -7.21 -10.75
CA LEU A 221 8.40 -6.88 -11.05
C LEU A 221 9.19 -8.04 -11.70
N GLU A 222 8.80 -9.31 -11.49
CA GLU A 222 9.49 -10.49 -12.01
C GLU A 222 9.72 -10.46 -13.54
N ASP A 223 8.86 -9.78 -14.27
CA ASP A 223 8.98 -9.59 -15.70
C ASP A 223 9.75 -8.30 -16.10
N GLY A 224 10.07 -7.42 -15.14
CA GLY A 224 10.75 -6.14 -15.33
C GLY A 224 12.15 -6.19 -14.74
N GLN A 225 13.16 -6.33 -15.55
CA GLN A 225 14.53 -6.40 -15.10
C GLN A 225 15.05 -5.02 -14.71
N ASN A 226 15.83 -4.93 -13.62
CA ASN A 226 16.57 -3.75 -13.16
C ASN A 226 15.74 -2.59 -12.54
N SER A 227 14.53 -2.83 -12.06
CA SER A 227 13.80 -1.81 -11.31
C SER A 227 14.03 -1.95 -9.81
N GLN A 228 14.15 -0.82 -9.12
CA GLN A 228 14.25 -0.75 -7.67
C GLN A 228 12.96 -0.22 -7.07
N PHE A 229 12.54 -0.84 -5.99
CA PHE A 229 11.32 -0.49 -5.27
C PHE A 229 11.68 -0.13 -3.82
N VAL A 230 11.27 1.05 -3.38
CA VAL A 230 11.45 1.53 -2.01
C VAL A 230 10.09 2.00 -1.48
N ALA A 231 9.63 1.42 -0.40
CA ALA A 231 8.40 1.82 0.27
C ALA A 231 8.67 2.27 1.70
N ALA A 232 8.17 3.44 2.07
CA ALA A 232 8.10 3.88 3.45
C ALA A 232 6.72 3.48 4.01
N THR A 233 6.68 2.84 5.19
CA THR A 233 5.41 2.45 5.81
C THR A 233 5.55 2.22 7.30
N HIS A 234 4.45 2.35 8.01
CA HIS A 234 4.27 1.93 9.41
C HIS A 234 3.26 0.77 9.55
N ASP A 235 2.75 0.21 8.45
CA ASP A 235 1.77 -0.88 8.48
C ASP A 235 2.41 -2.23 8.81
N PRO A 236 2.12 -2.85 9.97
CA PRO A 236 2.68 -4.15 10.35
C PRO A 236 2.19 -5.28 9.45
N ALA A 237 1.00 -5.17 8.84
CA ALA A 237 0.48 -6.17 7.93
C ALA A 237 1.29 -6.22 6.63
N LEU A 238 1.71 -5.06 6.11
CA LEU A 238 2.57 -4.96 4.94
C LEU A 238 3.95 -5.57 5.24
N VAL A 239 4.55 -5.23 6.38
CA VAL A 239 5.89 -5.66 6.78
C VAL A 239 5.95 -7.17 7.08
N SER A 240 4.84 -7.78 7.50
CA SER A 240 4.79 -9.16 8.01
C SER A 240 5.34 -10.24 7.07
N ASN A 241 5.36 -9.99 5.77
CA ASN A 241 5.81 -10.93 4.75
C ASN A 241 7.15 -10.56 4.08
N ILE A 242 7.76 -9.45 4.52
CA ILE A 242 9.01 -8.96 3.94
C ILE A 242 10.21 -9.58 4.69
N PRO A 243 11.20 -10.15 3.97
CA PRO A 243 12.44 -10.61 4.60
C PRO A 243 13.16 -9.46 5.31
N ARG A 244 13.73 -9.71 6.48
CA ARG A 244 14.45 -8.69 7.27
C ARG A 244 15.55 -7.97 6.50
N GLU A 245 16.20 -8.66 5.56
CA GLU A 245 17.28 -8.13 4.73
C GLU A 245 16.82 -6.95 3.85
N GLN A 246 15.53 -6.92 3.52
CA GLN A 246 14.89 -5.86 2.72
C GLN A 246 14.28 -4.74 3.56
N ILE A 247 14.38 -4.82 4.88
CA ILE A 247 13.80 -3.84 5.79
C ILE A 247 14.89 -2.93 6.35
N ARG A 248 14.56 -1.65 6.49
CA ARG A 248 15.37 -0.66 7.21
C ARG A 248 14.47 0.12 8.17
N MET A 249 14.75 0.03 9.46
CA MET A 249 14.12 0.86 10.48
C MET A 249 14.81 2.21 10.52
N LEU A 250 14.03 3.28 10.45
CA LEU A 250 14.53 4.64 10.60
C LEU A 250 14.42 5.04 12.07
N ARG A 251 15.53 5.17 12.77
CA ARG A 251 15.58 5.58 14.17
C ARG A 251 16.21 6.95 14.31
N GLY A 252 15.49 7.87 14.94
CA GLY A 252 16.00 9.18 15.33
C GLY A 252 16.84 9.10 16.60
N SER A 253 17.99 9.76 16.64
CA SER A 253 18.75 9.96 17.86
C SER A 253 18.38 11.28 18.55
N VAL A 254 18.69 11.40 19.84
CA VAL A 254 18.51 12.64 20.62
C VAL A 254 19.28 13.83 19.99
N ALA A 255 20.33 13.55 19.23
CA ALA A 255 21.11 14.56 18.49
C ALA A 255 20.54 14.91 17.10
N GLY A 256 19.32 14.44 16.76
CA GLY A 256 18.67 14.72 15.47
C GLY A 256 19.25 13.93 14.28
N VAL A 257 20.09 12.95 14.53
CA VAL A 257 20.63 12.07 13.47
C VAL A 257 19.68 10.90 13.26
N ILE A 258 19.22 10.69 12.02
CA ILE A 258 18.44 9.53 11.63
C ILE A 258 19.39 8.42 11.17
N ARG A 259 19.22 7.22 11.69
CA ARG A 259 19.95 6.02 11.27
C ARG A 259 19.00 5.01 10.65
N ALA A 260 19.44 4.37 9.59
CA ALA A 260 18.76 3.27 8.93
C ALA A 260 19.39 1.95 9.39
N GLU A 261 18.66 1.15 10.13
CA GLU A 261 19.15 -0.10 10.74
C GLU A 261 18.34 -1.28 10.23
N MET A 262 19.01 -2.40 9.99
CA MET A 262 18.33 -3.66 9.68
C MET A 262 17.78 -4.27 10.98
N PRO A 263 16.54 -4.78 10.99
CA PRO A 263 16.00 -5.45 12.19
C PRO A 263 16.80 -6.70 12.52
N THR A 264 16.90 -7.02 13.81
CA THR A 264 17.54 -8.25 14.29
C THR A 264 16.59 -9.45 14.12
N VAL A 265 15.29 -9.20 14.18
CA VAL A 265 14.25 -10.22 14.03
C VAL A 265 13.71 -10.27 12.61
N ASP A 266 13.43 -11.49 12.10
CA ASP A 266 12.71 -11.66 10.84
C ASP A 266 11.21 -11.49 11.11
N PRO A 267 10.50 -10.63 10.36
CA PRO A 267 9.06 -10.45 10.52
C PRO A 267 8.25 -11.68 10.15
N ARG A 268 8.74 -12.47 9.21
CA ARG A 268 8.02 -13.64 8.69
C ARG A 268 7.83 -14.68 9.80
N GLY A 269 6.65 -15.29 9.82
CA GLY A 269 6.28 -16.31 10.78
C GLY A 269 5.84 -15.81 12.17
N ARG A 270 5.90 -14.48 12.42
CA ARG A 270 5.48 -13.89 13.72
C ARG A 270 4.01 -13.49 13.76
N GLY A 271 3.40 -13.30 12.58
CA GLY A 271 2.07 -12.70 12.48
C GLY A 271 2.07 -11.22 12.88
N ILE A 272 0.97 -10.51 12.55
CA ILE A 272 0.86 -9.06 12.80
C ILE A 272 1.00 -8.75 14.28
N GLY A 273 0.27 -9.46 15.15
CA GLY A 273 0.33 -9.26 16.59
C GLY A 273 1.74 -9.44 17.15
N GLY A 274 2.44 -10.52 16.76
CA GLY A 274 3.79 -10.77 17.21
C GLY A 274 4.82 -9.74 16.76
N LEU A 275 4.55 -9.01 15.65
CA LEU A 275 5.43 -7.94 15.20
C LEU A 275 5.32 -6.68 16.06
N LEU A 276 4.12 -6.37 16.56
CA LEU A 276 3.87 -5.14 17.33
C LEU A 276 4.75 -5.03 18.58
N THR A 277 5.09 -6.16 19.19
CA THR A 277 5.93 -6.22 20.40
C THR A 277 7.42 -6.43 20.10
N THR A 278 7.83 -6.37 18.83
CA THR A 278 9.24 -6.43 18.45
C THR A 278 9.87 -5.04 18.38
N GLU A 279 11.17 -4.99 18.16
CA GLU A 279 11.92 -3.74 17.92
C GLU A 279 11.43 -2.92 16.71
N LEU A 280 10.67 -3.54 15.79
CA LEU A 280 10.09 -2.88 14.62
C LEU A 280 9.05 -1.83 15.03
N TYR A 281 8.22 -2.13 16.03
CA TYR A 281 7.12 -1.28 16.48
C TYR A 281 7.24 -0.84 17.93
N GLY A 282 7.92 -1.65 18.76
CA GLY A 282 8.26 -1.29 20.13
C GLY A 282 7.09 -1.13 21.09
N LEU A 283 5.95 -1.79 20.81
CA LEU A 283 4.84 -1.80 21.75
C LEU A 283 5.15 -2.73 22.92
N ASP A 284 4.87 -2.31 24.13
CA ASP A 284 5.03 -3.11 25.35
C ASP A 284 4.00 -4.24 25.40
N SER A 285 2.81 -4.03 24.85
CA SER A 285 1.71 -4.99 24.80
C SER A 285 0.89 -4.85 23.53
N GLN A 286 0.19 -5.92 23.16
CA GLN A 286 -0.82 -5.95 22.09
C GLN A 286 -2.22 -5.68 22.63
N LEU A 287 -2.37 -5.58 23.93
CA LEU A 287 -3.64 -5.41 24.64
C LEU A 287 -3.91 -3.92 24.86
N ASP A 288 -5.17 -3.59 25.06
CA ASP A 288 -5.55 -2.28 25.53
C ASP A 288 -5.12 -2.07 26.99
N ASP A 289 -4.98 -0.80 27.40
CA ASP A 289 -4.47 -0.42 28.72
C ASP A 289 -5.31 -0.97 29.88
N HIS A 290 -6.61 -1.19 29.68
CA HIS A 290 -7.47 -1.72 30.70
C HIS A 290 -7.22 -3.22 30.92
N THR A 291 -7.24 -3.97 29.83
CA THR A 291 -6.96 -5.41 29.86
C THR A 291 -5.55 -5.71 30.38
N GLN A 292 -4.55 -4.89 29.95
CA GLN A 292 -3.18 -5.06 30.44
C GLN A 292 -3.10 -4.82 31.95
N ARG A 293 -3.74 -3.77 32.47
CA ARG A 293 -3.77 -3.52 33.94
C ARG A 293 -4.44 -4.64 34.72
N LEU A 294 -5.53 -5.20 34.21
CA LEU A 294 -6.17 -6.36 34.83
C LEU A 294 -5.24 -7.57 34.92
N ILE A 295 -4.47 -7.81 33.86
CA ILE A 295 -3.50 -8.91 33.83
C ILE A 295 -2.34 -8.64 34.78
N ASP A 296 -1.80 -7.44 34.79
CA ASP A 296 -0.73 -7.05 35.71
C ASP A 296 -1.16 -7.20 37.17
N GLU A 297 -2.35 -6.73 37.53
CA GLU A 297 -2.94 -6.88 38.86
C GLU A 297 -3.19 -8.36 39.19
N GLN A 298 -3.67 -9.15 38.24
CA GLN A 298 -3.82 -10.59 38.38
C GLN A 298 -2.50 -11.27 38.71
N TYR A 299 -1.41 -10.91 37.99
CA TYR A 299 -0.07 -11.44 38.23
C TYR A 299 0.46 -11.05 39.60
N GLU A 300 0.27 -9.82 40.06
CA GLU A 300 0.69 -9.36 41.38
C GLU A 300 -0.05 -10.13 42.48
N LEU A 301 -1.36 -10.29 42.36
CA LEU A 301 -2.14 -11.10 43.32
C LEU A 301 -1.74 -12.57 43.30
N ALA A 302 -1.49 -13.15 42.13
CA ALA A 302 -1.09 -14.54 42.00
C ALA A 302 0.33 -14.85 42.59
N ARG A 303 1.19 -13.84 42.70
CA ARG A 303 2.52 -13.94 43.32
C ARG A 303 2.49 -13.83 44.82
N THR A 304 1.39 -13.39 45.41
CA THR A 304 1.23 -13.22 46.87
C THR A 304 1.09 -14.61 47.51
N PRO A 305 2.01 -15.03 48.43
CA PRO A 305 2.01 -16.38 48.95
C PRO A 305 0.75 -16.77 49.75
N VAL A 306 0.10 -15.80 50.38
CA VAL A 306 -1.15 -16.00 51.13
C VAL A 306 -2.10 -14.82 50.79
N LEU A 307 -3.14 -15.13 50.06
CA LEU A 307 -4.17 -14.16 49.71
C LEU A 307 -5.17 -13.99 50.89
N ASN A 308 -5.46 -12.77 51.27
CA ASN A 308 -6.56 -12.48 52.20
C ASN A 308 -7.93 -12.60 51.46
N GLU A 309 -9.05 -12.45 52.20
CA GLU A 309 -10.38 -12.60 51.62
C GLU A 309 -10.71 -11.49 50.58
N GLU A 310 -10.13 -10.32 50.74
CA GLU A 310 -10.31 -9.19 49.81
C GLU A 310 -9.57 -9.42 48.54
N ASP A 311 -8.32 -9.87 48.60
CA ASP A 311 -7.48 -10.26 47.43
C ASP A 311 -8.15 -11.38 46.66
N ASN A 312 -8.69 -12.39 47.36
CA ASN A 312 -9.40 -13.48 46.70
C ASN A 312 -10.70 -13.01 45.97
N ARG A 313 -11.44 -12.05 46.58
CA ARG A 313 -12.59 -11.46 45.89
C ARG A 313 -12.16 -10.65 44.67
N ARG A 314 -11.09 -9.88 44.78
CA ARG A 314 -10.55 -9.08 43.69
C ARG A 314 -10.08 -9.94 42.54
N LEU A 315 -9.34 -11.01 42.85
CA LEU A 315 -8.86 -11.97 41.85
C LEU A 315 -10.03 -12.64 41.08
N ARG A 316 -11.10 -13.03 41.78
CA ARG A 316 -12.30 -13.54 41.11
C ARG A 316 -12.97 -12.50 40.21
N SER A 317 -13.05 -11.25 40.66
CA SER A 317 -13.59 -10.15 39.85
C SER A 317 -12.80 -9.94 38.58
N ILE A 318 -11.47 -9.89 38.68
CA ILE A 318 -10.56 -9.76 37.52
C ILE A 318 -10.73 -10.94 36.56
N ASN A 319 -10.78 -12.15 37.07
CA ASN A 319 -10.97 -13.34 36.23
C ASN A 319 -12.32 -13.29 35.47
N ASN A 320 -13.41 -12.94 36.13
CA ASN A 320 -14.71 -12.81 35.48
C ASN A 320 -14.72 -11.71 34.42
N GLU A 321 -14.03 -10.61 34.67
CA GLU A 321 -13.93 -9.50 33.73
C GLU A 321 -13.08 -9.88 32.50
N LEU A 322 -11.94 -10.50 32.69
CA LEU A 322 -11.11 -11.03 31.61
C LEU A 322 -11.87 -12.08 30.79
N GLU A 323 -12.64 -12.97 31.44
CA GLU A 323 -13.49 -13.95 30.78
C GLU A 323 -14.56 -13.26 29.90
N SER A 324 -15.22 -12.20 30.44
CA SER A 324 -16.22 -11.44 29.69
C SER A 324 -15.65 -10.73 28.46
N LEU A 325 -14.37 -10.35 28.50
CA LEU A 325 -13.62 -9.79 27.37
C LEU A 325 -13.15 -10.86 26.36
N GLY A 326 -13.48 -12.13 26.57
CA GLY A 326 -13.08 -13.24 25.70
C GLY A 326 -11.64 -13.70 25.90
N PHE A 327 -10.95 -13.19 26.95
CA PHE A 327 -9.55 -13.54 27.22
C PHE A 327 -9.38 -15.01 27.64
N ASP A 328 -10.45 -15.67 28.07
CA ASP A 328 -10.45 -17.06 28.53
C ASP A 328 -10.25 -18.10 27.42
N THR A 329 -10.47 -17.71 26.15
CA THR A 329 -10.22 -18.59 25.01
C THR A 329 -8.73 -18.91 24.81
N ILE A 330 -7.83 -18.06 25.28
CA ILE A 330 -6.37 -18.27 25.29
C ILE A 330 -5.98 -19.10 26.54
N ARG A 331 -6.84 -19.11 27.56
CA ARG A 331 -6.65 -19.75 28.87
C ARG A 331 -7.21 -21.15 28.99
N ARG A 332 -7.70 -21.75 27.92
CA ARG A 332 -8.18 -23.16 27.96
C ARG A 332 -7.13 -24.16 28.40
N ASP A 333 -5.91 -23.69 28.64
CA ASP A 333 -4.87 -24.41 29.35
C ASP A 333 -4.42 -23.66 30.61
N SER A 334 -5.35 -23.44 31.55
CA SER A 334 -4.97 -23.01 32.91
C SER A 334 -3.90 -23.96 33.51
N VAL A 335 -3.93 -25.19 33.08
CA VAL A 335 -2.97 -26.23 33.44
C VAL A 335 -1.61 -25.97 32.80
N VAL A 336 -1.56 -25.54 31.51
CA VAL A 336 -0.29 -25.17 30.85
C VAL A 336 0.28 -23.88 31.42
N SER A 337 -0.56 -22.89 31.74
CA SER A 337 -0.09 -21.64 32.39
C SER A 337 0.46 -21.89 33.78
N LEU A 338 -0.18 -22.72 34.59
CA LEU A 338 0.32 -23.17 35.90
C LEU A 338 1.58 -24.00 35.75
N PHE A 339 1.66 -24.85 34.75
CA PHE A 339 2.85 -25.63 34.43
C PHE A 339 4.04 -24.75 34.05
N LEU A 340 3.84 -23.78 33.18
CA LEU A 340 4.86 -22.82 32.76
C LEU A 340 5.33 -21.93 33.92
N ALA A 341 4.41 -21.46 34.77
CA ALA A 341 4.77 -20.69 35.97
C ALA A 341 5.60 -21.51 36.97
N GLU A 342 5.24 -22.77 37.21
CA GLU A 342 5.99 -23.69 38.06
C GLU A 342 7.36 -24.02 37.47
N LEU A 343 7.43 -24.16 36.14
CA LEU A 343 8.65 -24.40 35.40
C LEU A 343 9.64 -23.25 35.52
N ASP A 344 9.16 -22.01 35.44
CA ASP A 344 9.94 -20.77 35.60
C ASP A 344 10.45 -20.63 37.06
N LEU A 345 9.60 -20.97 38.05
CA LEU A 345 9.97 -20.91 39.45
C LEU A 345 11.13 -21.90 39.74
N ARG A 346 11.00 -23.13 39.26
CA ARG A 346 12.03 -24.15 39.46
C ARG A 346 13.30 -23.91 38.67
N ARG A 347 13.18 -23.30 37.48
CA ARG A 347 14.33 -22.82 36.71
C ARG A 347 15.13 -21.79 37.50
N LYS A 348 14.43 -20.82 38.13
CA LYS A 348 15.06 -19.80 38.99
C LYS A 348 15.70 -20.43 40.24
N GLU A 349 15.07 -21.43 40.84
CA GLU A 349 15.65 -22.18 41.98
C GLU A 349 16.91 -22.95 41.59
N LEU A 350 16.93 -23.54 40.39
CA LEU A 350 18.13 -24.24 39.87
C LEU A 350 19.27 -23.27 39.61
N LEU A 351 18.98 -22.10 39.00
CA LEU A 351 19.95 -21.03 38.76
C LEU A 351 20.52 -20.48 40.08
N ASN A 352 19.70 -20.31 41.10
CA ASN A 352 20.11 -19.81 42.40
C ASN A 352 20.93 -20.87 43.19
N ARG A 353 20.67 -22.16 43.00
CA ARG A 353 21.43 -23.27 43.67
C ARG A 353 22.78 -23.53 43.01
N ALA A 354 22.87 -23.33 41.70
CA ALA A 354 24.10 -23.62 40.94
C ALA A 354 25.22 -22.62 41.19
N GLY A 355 24.93 -21.42 41.75
CA GLY A 355 25.93 -20.38 42.00
C GLY A 355 26.72 -19.95 40.76
N SER A 356 26.33 -20.40 39.59
CA SER A 356 26.97 -20.14 38.30
C SER A 356 26.05 -19.33 37.40
N ALA A 357 26.66 -18.45 36.62
CA ALA A 357 25.94 -17.58 35.65
C ALA A 357 25.50 -18.34 34.37
N ASP A 358 25.77 -19.63 34.29
CA ASP A 358 25.42 -20.40 33.09
C ASP A 358 23.99 -20.99 33.21
N PRO A 359 23.20 -20.84 32.15
CA PRO A 359 21.86 -21.43 32.09
C PRO A 359 21.97 -22.96 32.16
N PRO A 360 20.94 -23.66 32.74
CA PRO A 360 20.91 -25.11 32.77
C PRO A 360 21.04 -25.71 31.37
N SER A 361 21.76 -26.83 31.24
CA SER A 361 21.90 -27.49 29.95
C SER A 361 20.55 -27.94 29.39
N GLU A 362 20.48 -28.14 28.09
CA GLU A 362 19.26 -28.57 27.38
C GLU A 362 18.74 -29.93 27.93
N GLU A 363 19.64 -30.80 28.37
CA GLU A 363 19.30 -32.08 29.00
C GLU A 363 18.72 -31.92 30.42
N GLU A 364 19.28 -31.04 31.23
CA GLU A 364 18.76 -30.70 32.57
C GLU A 364 17.40 -30.04 32.50
N PHE A 365 17.19 -29.15 31.52
CA PHE A 365 15.91 -28.52 31.28
C PHE A 365 14.86 -29.54 30.81
N THR A 366 15.21 -30.42 29.91
CA THR A 366 14.33 -31.50 29.42
C THR A 366 13.92 -32.45 30.52
N LEU A 367 14.84 -32.80 31.40
CA LEU A 367 14.56 -33.65 32.58
C LEU A 367 13.63 -32.96 33.59
N LEU A 368 13.81 -31.66 33.82
CA LEU A 368 12.93 -30.85 34.67
C LEU A 368 11.51 -30.79 34.11
N VAL A 369 11.36 -30.49 32.82
CA VAL A 369 10.06 -30.45 32.11
C VAL A 369 9.35 -31.80 32.24
N ARG A 370 10.06 -32.92 32.01
CA ARG A 370 9.50 -34.27 32.09
C ARG A 370 9.03 -34.61 33.49
N ARG A 371 9.83 -34.28 34.51
CA ARG A 371 9.51 -34.54 35.91
C ARG A 371 8.29 -33.73 36.38
N LEU A 372 8.20 -32.44 35.99
CA LEU A 372 7.05 -31.60 36.30
C LEU A 372 5.78 -32.08 35.59
N PHE A 373 5.92 -32.53 34.36
CA PHE A 373 4.81 -33.10 33.61
C PHE A 373 4.29 -34.35 34.29
N ASP A 374 5.16 -35.28 34.68
CA ASP A 374 4.80 -36.51 35.36
C ASP A 374 4.18 -36.25 36.76
N GLU A 375 4.69 -35.27 37.53
CA GLU A 375 4.12 -34.90 38.83
C GLU A 375 2.70 -34.30 38.72
N LYS A 376 2.41 -33.51 37.70
CA LYS A 376 1.13 -32.81 37.57
C LYS A 376 0.07 -33.58 36.78
N PHE A 377 0.48 -34.39 35.82
CA PHE A 377 -0.44 -35.04 34.87
C PHE A 377 -0.56 -36.56 35.04
N SER A 378 0.41 -37.24 35.69
CA SER A 378 0.34 -38.70 35.90
C SER A 378 -0.53 -39.14 37.09
N ARG A 379 -1.08 -38.17 37.86
CA ARG A 379 -1.97 -38.47 39.00
C ARG A 379 -3.45 -38.24 38.73
N GLY A 380 -3.84 -38.02 37.46
CA GLY A 380 -5.19 -37.65 37.06
C GLY A 380 -5.76 -38.41 35.86
N LEU A 381 -5.24 -39.57 35.50
CA LEU A 381 -5.82 -40.53 34.56
C LEU A 381 -6.14 -41.83 35.25
#